data_05a73a9dc161e31f25c09302a2c4034f
#
_entry.id   05a73a9dc161e31f25c09302a2c4034f
#
_cell.length_a   1.000
_cell.length_b   1.000
_cell.length_c   1.000
_cell.angle_alpha   90.00
_cell.angle_beta   90.00
_cell.angle_gamma   90.00
#
_symmetry.space_group_name_H-M   'P 1'
#
loop_
_entity.id
_entity.type
_entity.pdbx_description
1 polymer ?
#
loop_
_entity_poly.entity_id
_entity_poly.type
_entity_poly.pdbx_seq_one_letter_code
_entity_poly.pdbx_strand_id
1 'polypeptide(L)'
;MIRIDFNRLRFLVIDDNAHMRRILRTLLHGFGAREVYEAEDGATGLEAFTHYIPDIIITDWAMPIFDGLELAQMIRQPGANSNPYVPIIMLTGHSEKKRVTAARDAGVTEFMAKPISAKALYQRILNVVANPRPFIRTKSYFGPDRRRNANPNYVGPERRRGGKADTIRQTPLLDKAKIAG
;
A
#
# COMPACT_ATOMS: atom_id res chain seq x y z
N MET A 1 8.74 -15.64 -16.11
CA MET A 1 8.97 -14.83 -14.90
C MET A 1 8.50 -13.41 -15.20
N ILE A 2 7.58 -12.84 -14.40
CA ILE A 2 7.10 -11.47 -14.62
C ILE A 2 8.24 -10.51 -14.30
N ARG A 3 8.66 -9.69 -15.27
CA ARG A 3 9.64 -8.63 -15.07
C ARG A 3 8.89 -7.31 -14.96
N ILE A 4 9.13 -6.58 -13.88
CA ILE A 4 8.55 -5.26 -13.61
C ILE A 4 9.54 -4.20 -14.02
N ASP A 5 9.08 -3.23 -14.80
CA ASP A 5 9.81 -2.02 -15.12
C ASP A 5 9.53 -0.95 -14.06
N PHE A 6 10.38 -0.89 -13.06
CA PHE A 6 10.30 0.09 -11.97
C PHE A 6 10.41 1.54 -12.46
N ASN A 7 11.01 1.76 -13.62
CA ASN A 7 11.15 3.10 -14.20
C ASN A 7 9.79 3.74 -14.55
N ARG A 8 8.74 2.95 -14.71
CA ARG A 8 7.39 3.41 -15.02
C ARG A 8 6.54 3.65 -13.77
N LEU A 9 7.06 3.36 -12.59
CA LEU A 9 6.34 3.48 -11.33
C LEU A 9 6.82 4.69 -10.53
N ARG A 10 5.88 5.45 -10.00
CA ARG A 10 6.11 6.54 -9.05
C ARG A 10 5.92 6.03 -7.63
N PHE A 11 6.92 6.26 -6.81
CA PHE A 11 6.92 5.87 -5.41
C PHE A 11 6.84 7.10 -4.51
N LEU A 12 6.10 6.99 -3.42
CA LEU A 12 6.12 7.96 -2.34
C LEU A 12 6.56 7.24 -1.06
N VAL A 13 7.65 7.70 -0.46
CA VAL A 13 8.22 7.18 0.78
C VAL A 13 7.94 8.16 1.90
N ILE A 14 7.30 7.70 2.98
CA ILE A 14 6.90 8.54 4.11
C ILE A 14 7.44 7.90 5.40
N ASP A 15 8.38 8.54 6.04
CA ASP A 15 9.01 8.07 7.29
C ASP A 15 9.65 9.29 7.97
N ASP A 16 9.49 9.48 9.26
CA ASP A 16 10.09 10.62 9.99
C ASP A 16 11.61 10.48 10.12
N ASN A 17 12.14 9.26 9.99
CA ASN A 17 13.57 8.99 10.03
C ASN A 17 14.22 9.20 8.65
N ALA A 18 14.98 10.29 8.51
CA ALA A 18 15.69 10.62 7.26
C ALA A 18 16.65 9.52 6.78
N HIS A 19 17.25 8.75 7.71
CA HIS A 19 18.12 7.63 7.36
C HIS A 19 17.33 6.50 6.72
N MET A 20 16.14 6.20 7.24
CA MET A 20 15.26 5.19 6.67
C MET A 20 14.76 5.61 5.28
N ARG A 21 14.35 6.88 5.08
CA ARG A 21 13.99 7.39 3.76
C ARG A 21 15.12 7.20 2.75
N ARG A 22 16.36 7.52 3.15
CA ARG A 22 17.56 7.33 2.29
C ARG A 22 17.76 5.85 1.92
N ILE A 23 17.60 4.93 2.87
CA ILE A 23 17.71 3.48 2.61
C ILE A 23 16.66 3.06 1.59
N LEU A 24 15.40 3.39 1.82
CA LEU A 24 14.30 3.03 0.92
C LEU A 24 14.49 3.60 -0.48
N ARG A 25 14.86 4.88 -0.60
CA ARG A 25 15.17 5.51 -1.87
C ARG A 25 16.31 4.79 -2.59
N THR A 26 17.40 4.48 -1.89
CA THR A 26 18.54 3.76 -2.47
C THR A 26 18.13 2.38 -2.99
N LEU A 27 17.32 1.64 -2.23
CA LEU A 27 16.80 0.34 -2.66
C LEU A 27 15.91 0.46 -3.89
N LEU A 28 14.99 1.42 -3.91
CA LEU A 28 14.08 1.65 -5.03
C LEU A 28 14.84 2.05 -6.31
N HIS A 29 15.83 2.94 -6.20
CA HIS A 29 16.72 3.27 -7.33
C HIS A 29 17.53 2.05 -7.78
N GLY A 30 18.00 1.22 -6.84
CA GLY A 30 18.68 -0.04 -7.17
C GLY A 30 17.77 -1.04 -7.91
N PHE A 31 16.45 -0.99 -7.73
CA PHE A 31 15.49 -1.77 -8.51
C PHE A 31 15.17 -1.14 -9.88
N GLY A 32 15.61 0.09 -10.15
CA GLY A 32 15.38 0.81 -11.39
C GLY A 32 14.31 1.90 -11.34
N ALA A 33 13.74 2.21 -10.16
CA ALA A 33 12.82 3.33 -10.03
C ALA A 33 13.51 4.66 -10.28
N ARG A 34 12.88 5.57 -11.03
CA ARG A 34 13.39 6.92 -11.28
C ARG A 34 12.67 7.98 -10.46
N GLU A 35 11.37 7.82 -10.28
CA GLU A 35 10.50 8.75 -9.57
C GLU A 35 10.23 8.24 -8.16
N VAL A 36 11.01 8.75 -7.20
CA VAL A 36 10.88 8.45 -5.77
C VAL A 36 10.74 9.77 -5.01
N TYR A 37 9.56 10.04 -4.52
CA TYR A 37 9.23 11.22 -3.71
C TYR A 37 9.32 10.87 -2.23
N GLU A 38 9.63 11.86 -1.39
CA GLU A 38 9.81 11.66 0.04
C GLU A 38 8.96 12.65 0.83
N ALA A 39 8.47 12.21 1.99
CA ALA A 39 7.83 13.05 2.99
C ALA A 39 8.27 12.61 4.39
N GLU A 40 8.27 13.53 5.35
CA GLU A 40 8.82 13.29 6.69
C GLU A 40 7.75 13.04 7.75
N ASP A 41 6.49 13.24 7.42
CA ASP A 41 5.35 12.99 8.29
C ASP A 41 4.07 12.68 7.50
N GLY A 42 2.99 12.37 8.19
CA GLY A 42 1.73 12.05 7.55
C GLY A 42 1.09 13.23 6.83
N ALA A 43 1.25 14.46 7.32
CA ALA A 43 0.66 15.66 6.71
C ALA A 43 1.34 15.98 5.38
N THR A 44 2.66 16.09 5.37
CA THR A 44 3.46 16.29 4.14
C THR A 44 3.32 15.10 3.19
N GLY A 45 3.12 13.89 3.73
CA GLY A 45 2.82 12.68 2.96
C GLY A 45 1.49 12.78 2.20
N LEU A 46 0.44 13.30 2.82
CA LEU A 46 -0.87 13.49 2.19
C LEU A 46 -0.81 14.58 1.10
N GLU A 47 -0.08 15.67 1.34
CA GLU A 47 0.16 16.71 0.34
C GLU A 47 0.94 16.15 -0.87
N ALA A 48 2.03 15.42 -0.61
CA ALA A 48 2.83 14.76 -1.64
C ALA A 48 2.01 13.74 -2.44
N PHE A 49 1.15 12.96 -1.78
CA PHE A 49 0.23 12.04 -2.44
C PHE A 49 -0.69 12.75 -3.43
N THR A 50 -1.27 13.89 -3.03
CA THR A 50 -2.17 14.66 -3.87
C THR A 50 -1.42 15.30 -5.05
N HIS A 51 -0.21 15.79 -4.82
CA HIS A 51 0.59 16.50 -5.82
C HIS A 51 1.23 15.57 -6.85
N TYR A 52 1.88 14.49 -6.39
CA TYR A 52 2.67 13.61 -7.27
C TYR A 52 1.88 12.42 -7.83
N ILE A 53 0.72 12.11 -7.27
CA ILE A 53 -0.13 10.96 -7.68
C ILE A 53 0.71 9.69 -7.80
N PRO A 54 1.31 9.18 -6.72
CA PRO A 54 2.17 8.02 -6.75
C PRO A 54 1.40 6.74 -7.10
N ASP A 55 2.10 5.77 -7.66
CA ASP A 55 1.56 4.45 -7.96
C ASP A 55 1.62 3.49 -6.75
N ILE A 56 2.60 3.72 -5.86
CA ILE A 56 2.80 2.93 -4.64
C ILE A 56 3.27 3.87 -3.53
N ILE A 57 2.66 3.73 -2.35
CA ILE A 57 3.10 4.42 -1.12
C ILE A 57 3.79 3.40 -0.21
N ILE A 58 4.94 3.79 0.33
CA ILE A 58 5.65 3.07 1.39
C ILE A 58 5.68 4.02 2.59
N THR A 59 5.01 3.65 3.68
CA THR A 59 4.89 4.52 4.86
C THR A 59 5.34 3.82 6.13
N ASP A 60 6.00 4.55 7.03
CA ASP A 60 6.18 4.06 8.40
C ASP A 60 4.84 4.06 9.14
N TRP A 61 4.76 3.23 10.17
CA TRP A 61 3.62 3.21 11.09
C TRP A 61 3.65 4.41 12.03
N ALA A 62 4.76 4.56 12.75
CA ALA A 62 4.89 5.51 13.83
C ALA A 62 5.53 6.81 13.33
N MET A 63 4.72 7.84 13.15
CA MET A 63 5.17 9.17 12.72
C MET A 63 4.52 10.24 13.58
N PRO A 64 5.14 11.44 13.72
CA PRO A 64 4.53 12.56 14.40
C PRO A 64 3.33 13.13 13.63
N ILE A 65 2.50 13.94 14.33
CA ILE A 65 1.31 14.63 13.85
C ILE A 65 0.15 13.64 13.67
N PHE A 66 0.19 12.80 12.66
CA PHE A 66 -0.66 11.62 12.52
C PHE A 66 0.13 10.44 11.94
N ASP A 67 -0.23 9.26 12.40
CA ASP A 67 0.50 8.04 12.08
C ASP A 67 0.14 7.46 10.69
N GLY A 68 0.86 6.39 10.31
CA GLY A 68 0.63 5.74 9.02
C GLY A 68 -0.76 5.10 8.87
N LEU A 69 -1.45 4.75 9.98
CA LEU A 69 -2.82 4.25 9.94
C LEU A 69 -3.80 5.38 9.61
N GLU A 70 -3.66 6.51 10.28
CA GLU A 70 -4.48 7.70 10.05
C GLU A 70 -4.31 8.18 8.61
N LEU A 71 -3.06 8.21 8.12
CA LEU A 71 -2.75 8.51 6.72
C LEU A 71 -3.47 7.55 5.76
N ALA A 72 -3.39 6.25 6.02
CA ALA A 72 -4.05 5.25 5.18
C ALA A 72 -5.58 5.46 5.17
N GLN A 73 -6.19 5.72 6.33
CA GLN A 73 -7.63 6.00 6.44
C GLN A 73 -8.02 7.26 5.66
N MET A 74 -7.23 8.34 5.74
CA MET A 74 -7.47 9.57 4.99
C MET A 74 -7.39 9.33 3.48
N ILE A 75 -6.38 8.58 3.01
CA ILE A 75 -6.24 8.22 1.59
C ILE A 75 -7.44 7.38 1.11
N ARG A 76 -7.98 6.51 1.96
CA ARG A 76 -9.10 5.62 1.63
C ARG A 76 -10.48 6.31 1.67
N GLN A 77 -10.58 7.56 2.11
CA GLN A 77 -11.86 8.28 2.12
C GLN A 77 -12.40 8.43 0.70
N PRO A 78 -13.59 7.87 0.39
CA PRO A 78 -14.16 7.97 -0.95
C PRO A 78 -14.52 9.43 -1.29
N GLY A 79 -14.10 9.86 -2.48
CA GLY A 79 -14.41 11.21 -2.98
C GLY A 79 -13.52 12.34 -2.44
N ALA A 80 -12.68 12.08 -1.45
CA ALA A 80 -11.75 13.06 -0.91
C ALA A 80 -10.41 13.12 -1.68
N ASN A 81 -10.06 12.04 -2.38
CA ASN A 81 -8.75 11.89 -3.02
C ASN A 81 -8.85 11.42 -4.47
N SER A 82 -7.85 11.80 -5.27
CA SER A 82 -7.77 11.45 -6.70
C SER A 82 -7.59 9.95 -6.95
N ASN A 83 -6.93 9.23 -6.04
CA ASN A 83 -6.71 7.79 -6.14
C ASN A 83 -6.81 7.09 -4.78
N PRO A 84 -8.03 6.83 -4.27
CA PRO A 84 -8.23 6.13 -2.99
C PRO A 84 -7.83 4.65 -3.05
N TYR A 85 -7.42 4.18 -4.21
CA TYR A 85 -7.03 2.78 -4.46
C TYR A 85 -5.53 2.54 -4.40
N VAL A 86 -4.71 3.58 -4.32
CA VAL A 86 -3.26 3.45 -4.34
C VAL A 86 -2.79 2.37 -3.36
N PRO A 87 -1.93 1.42 -3.78
CA PRO A 87 -1.35 0.46 -2.87
C PRO A 87 -0.51 1.13 -1.80
N ILE A 88 -0.71 0.71 -0.54
CA ILE A 88 0.04 1.19 0.62
C ILE A 88 0.77 0.00 1.23
N ILE A 89 2.09 0.09 1.29
CA ILE A 89 2.98 -0.84 1.99
C ILE A 89 3.38 -0.16 3.30
N MET A 90 2.96 -0.72 4.43
CA MET A 90 3.25 -0.17 5.76
C MET A 90 4.43 -0.87 6.40
N LEU A 91 5.37 -0.08 6.91
CA LEU A 91 6.54 -0.55 7.64
C LEU A 91 6.31 -0.41 9.15
N THR A 92 6.78 -1.38 9.93
CA THR A 92 6.63 -1.34 11.39
C THR A 92 7.81 -1.97 12.08
N GLY A 93 8.19 -1.41 13.24
CA GLY A 93 9.15 -2.02 14.15
C GLY A 93 8.59 -3.20 14.96
N HIS A 94 7.27 -3.40 14.93
CA HIS A 94 6.59 -4.40 15.75
C HIS A 94 5.59 -5.19 14.91
N SER A 95 5.74 -6.51 14.87
CA SER A 95 4.88 -7.43 14.10
C SER A 95 3.75 -8.04 14.93
N GLU A 96 3.29 -7.36 15.98
CA GLU A 96 2.20 -7.85 16.82
C GLU A 96 0.92 -8.06 16.02
N LYS A 97 0.23 -9.17 16.27
CA LYS A 97 -1.01 -9.53 15.57
C LYS A 97 -2.09 -8.43 15.62
N LYS A 98 -2.17 -7.68 16.73
CA LYS A 98 -3.11 -6.56 16.87
C LYS A 98 -2.80 -5.43 15.88
N ARG A 99 -1.51 -5.11 15.65
CA ARG A 99 -1.07 -4.08 14.71
C ARG A 99 -1.35 -4.48 13.26
N VAL A 100 -1.08 -5.73 12.91
CA VAL A 100 -1.41 -6.26 11.57
C VAL A 100 -2.91 -6.15 11.28
N THR A 101 -3.75 -6.44 12.28
CA THR A 101 -5.21 -6.30 12.15
C THR A 101 -5.63 -4.84 11.98
N ALA A 102 -5.08 -3.93 12.78
CA ALA A 102 -5.37 -2.49 12.67
C ALA A 102 -4.95 -1.93 11.30
N ALA A 103 -3.77 -2.28 10.79
CA ALA A 103 -3.30 -1.88 9.46
C ALA A 103 -4.25 -2.37 8.36
N ARG A 104 -4.66 -3.64 8.43
CA ARG A 104 -5.62 -4.22 7.50
C ARG A 104 -6.96 -3.47 7.54
N ASP A 105 -7.43 -3.12 8.74
CA ASP A 105 -8.71 -2.44 8.94
C ASP A 105 -8.66 -0.97 8.51
N ALA A 106 -7.48 -0.35 8.50
CA ALA A 106 -7.22 0.96 7.93
C ALA A 106 -7.11 0.95 6.39
N GLY A 107 -7.13 -0.21 5.74
CA GLY A 107 -7.06 -0.32 4.28
C GLY A 107 -5.64 -0.40 3.72
N VAL A 108 -4.66 -0.79 4.53
CA VAL A 108 -3.29 -1.05 4.09
C VAL A 108 -3.25 -2.28 3.19
N THR A 109 -2.49 -2.21 2.10
CA THR A 109 -2.41 -3.29 1.11
C THR A 109 -1.46 -4.40 1.56
N GLU A 110 -0.26 -4.02 1.95
CA GLU A 110 0.80 -4.93 2.43
C GLU A 110 1.48 -4.35 3.67
N PHE A 111 2.13 -5.24 4.40
CA PHE A 111 2.74 -4.95 5.69
C PHE A 111 4.13 -5.59 5.77
N MET A 112 5.12 -4.86 6.28
CA MET A 112 6.49 -5.34 6.45
C MET A 112 7.03 -4.98 7.83
N ALA A 113 7.70 -5.93 8.48
CA ALA A 113 8.45 -5.68 9.69
C ALA A 113 9.84 -5.12 9.38
N LYS A 114 10.29 -4.13 10.16
CA LYS A 114 11.69 -3.71 10.19
C LYS A 114 12.52 -4.76 10.98
N PRO A 115 13.77 -5.05 10.62
CA PRO A 115 14.60 -4.40 9.60
C PRO A 115 14.23 -4.81 8.17
N ILE A 116 14.40 -3.86 7.23
CA ILE A 116 14.03 -4.03 5.83
C ILE A 116 15.20 -4.59 5.04
N SER A 117 15.00 -5.69 4.32
CA SER A 117 15.95 -6.18 3.33
C SER A 117 15.51 -5.85 1.90
N ALA A 118 16.47 -5.66 1.00
CA ALA A 118 16.20 -5.43 -0.41
C ALA A 118 15.31 -6.52 -1.02
N LYS A 119 15.60 -7.78 -0.72
CA LYS A 119 14.80 -8.93 -1.18
C LYS A 119 13.35 -8.86 -0.69
N ALA A 120 13.13 -8.56 0.59
CA ALA A 120 11.79 -8.50 1.16
C ALA A 120 10.98 -7.34 0.58
N LEU A 121 11.57 -6.16 0.43
CA LEU A 121 10.93 -5.00 -0.19
C LEU A 121 10.57 -5.29 -1.65
N TYR A 122 11.51 -5.83 -2.43
CA TYR A 122 11.27 -6.19 -3.82
C TYR A 122 10.09 -7.17 -3.96
N GLN A 123 10.04 -8.22 -3.13
CA GLN A 123 8.95 -9.20 -3.16
C GLN A 123 7.60 -8.59 -2.79
N ARG A 124 7.55 -7.62 -1.86
CA ARG A 124 6.31 -6.92 -1.51
C ARG A 124 5.81 -6.06 -2.67
N ILE A 125 6.70 -5.32 -3.31
CA ILE A 125 6.35 -4.51 -4.48
C ILE A 125 5.90 -5.41 -5.63
N LEU A 126 6.63 -6.49 -5.91
CA LEU A 126 6.25 -7.48 -6.92
C LEU A 126 4.85 -8.05 -6.67
N ASN A 127 4.55 -8.41 -5.42
CA ASN A 127 3.23 -8.94 -5.05
C ASN A 127 2.11 -7.92 -5.26
N VAL A 128 2.33 -6.67 -4.88
CA VAL A 128 1.36 -5.58 -5.05
C VAL A 128 1.07 -5.30 -6.53
N VAL A 129 2.10 -5.35 -7.37
CA VAL A 129 1.98 -5.07 -8.82
C VAL A 129 1.38 -6.26 -9.59
N ALA A 130 1.87 -7.47 -9.31
CA ALA A 130 1.49 -8.67 -10.05
C ALA A 130 0.16 -9.28 -9.58
N ASN A 131 -0.18 -9.12 -8.31
CA ASN A 131 -1.36 -9.72 -7.66
C ASN A 131 -2.20 -8.64 -6.94
N PRO A 132 -2.75 -7.66 -7.66
CA PRO A 132 -3.53 -6.58 -7.05
C PRO A 132 -4.76 -7.17 -6.36
N ARG A 133 -4.97 -6.76 -5.12
CA ARG A 133 -6.13 -7.18 -4.35
C ARG A 133 -7.36 -6.39 -4.80
N PRO A 134 -8.52 -7.04 -5.04
CA PRO A 134 -9.75 -6.31 -5.29
C PRO A 134 -10.09 -5.43 -4.09
N PHE A 135 -10.69 -4.27 -4.36
CA PHE A 135 -11.20 -3.40 -3.31
C PHE A 135 -12.63 -3.75 -2.97
N ILE A 136 -12.96 -3.60 -1.71
CA ILE A 136 -14.28 -3.86 -1.17
C ILE A 136 -14.83 -2.58 -0.57
N ARG A 137 -16.08 -2.27 -0.91
CA ARG A 137 -16.86 -1.18 -0.30
C ARG A 137 -18.00 -1.76 0.51
N THR A 138 -18.07 -1.37 1.76
CA THR A 138 -19.20 -1.64 2.67
C THR A 138 -19.64 -0.31 3.31
N LYS A 139 -20.67 -0.33 4.15
CA LYS A 139 -21.09 0.87 4.90
C LYS A 139 -19.99 1.43 5.83
N SER A 140 -19.09 0.59 6.33
CA SER A 140 -18.09 0.93 7.34
C SER A 140 -16.64 0.69 6.91
N TYR A 141 -16.40 0.23 5.69
CA TYR A 141 -15.06 -0.08 5.22
C TYR A 141 -14.91 0.15 3.72
N PHE A 142 -13.82 0.80 3.35
CA PHE A 142 -13.35 0.88 1.99
C PHE A 142 -11.85 0.58 1.94
N GLY A 143 -11.46 -0.43 1.16
CA GLY A 143 -10.06 -0.84 1.06
C GLY A 143 -9.87 -2.20 0.39
N PRO A 144 -8.62 -2.69 0.33
CA PRO A 144 -8.32 -4.01 -0.22
C PRO A 144 -9.08 -5.12 0.50
N ASP A 145 -9.51 -6.16 -0.23
CA ASP A 145 -10.17 -7.31 0.40
C ASP A 145 -9.24 -7.91 1.47
N ARG A 146 -9.76 -8.06 2.67
CA ARG A 146 -9.02 -8.58 3.83
C ARG A 146 -8.67 -10.07 3.70
N ARG A 147 -9.31 -10.78 2.77
CA ARG A 147 -9.08 -12.21 2.52
C ARG A 147 -7.93 -12.37 1.54
N ARG A 148 -6.84 -13.01 1.98
CA ARG A 148 -5.72 -13.38 1.08
C ARG A 148 -6.03 -14.61 0.24
N ASN A 149 -6.85 -15.53 0.79
CA ASN A 149 -7.31 -16.74 0.11
C ASN A 149 -8.84 -16.71 0.08
N ALA A 150 -9.42 -16.43 -1.09
CA ALA A 150 -10.81 -16.73 -1.34
C ALA A 150 -10.95 -18.26 -1.38
N ASN A 151 -11.65 -18.85 -0.39
CA ASN A 151 -12.05 -20.24 -0.51
C ASN A 151 -13.29 -20.29 -1.42
N PRO A 152 -13.15 -20.74 -2.68
CA PRO A 152 -14.28 -20.79 -3.62
C PRO A 152 -15.38 -21.75 -3.15
N ASN A 153 -15.07 -22.66 -2.24
CA ASN A 153 -15.99 -23.67 -1.68
C ASN A 153 -16.59 -23.27 -0.33
N TYR A 154 -16.45 -22.00 0.07
CA TYR A 154 -17.04 -21.55 1.33
C TYR A 154 -18.55 -21.39 1.19
N VAL A 155 -19.31 -22.29 1.80
CA VAL A 155 -20.80 -22.32 1.81
C VAL A 155 -21.39 -21.69 3.10
N GLY A 156 -20.55 -21.14 3.97
CA GLY A 156 -20.99 -20.55 5.23
C GLY A 156 -21.59 -19.15 5.07
N PRO A 157 -22.28 -18.63 6.13
CA PRO A 157 -22.90 -17.30 6.09
C PRO A 157 -21.84 -16.20 5.87
N GLU A 158 -22.21 -15.17 5.11
CA GLU A 158 -21.37 -13.99 4.90
C GLU A 158 -21.07 -13.32 6.25
N ARG A 159 -19.80 -13.38 6.69
CA ARG A 159 -19.35 -12.85 7.99
C ARG A 159 -19.00 -11.37 7.95
N ARG A 160 -19.27 -10.67 6.87
CA ARG A 160 -19.03 -9.23 6.77
C ARG A 160 -20.08 -8.49 7.62
N ARG A 161 -19.61 -7.78 8.65
CA ARG A 161 -20.47 -6.85 9.37
C ARG A 161 -20.78 -5.68 8.41
N GLY A 162 -22.04 -5.58 7.93
CA GLY A 162 -22.47 -4.45 7.11
C GLY A 162 -23.19 -4.77 5.80
N GLY A 163 -23.55 -6.03 5.50
CA GLY A 163 -24.36 -6.37 4.32
C GLY A 163 -23.53 -6.71 3.07
N LYS A 164 -24.20 -6.69 1.88
CA LYS A 164 -23.54 -6.94 0.59
C LYS A 164 -22.38 -5.98 0.38
N ALA A 165 -21.21 -6.52 0.06
CA ALA A 165 -20.03 -5.73 -0.26
C ALA A 165 -19.90 -5.63 -1.77
N ASP A 166 -19.73 -4.41 -2.26
CA ASP A 166 -19.39 -4.18 -3.66
C ASP A 166 -17.91 -4.46 -3.86
N THR A 167 -17.61 -5.35 -4.79
CA THR A 167 -16.23 -5.68 -5.15
C THR A 167 -15.82 -4.85 -6.35
N ILE A 168 -14.79 -4.03 -6.20
CA ILE A 168 -14.27 -3.17 -7.24
C ILE A 168 -12.93 -3.76 -7.70
N ARG A 169 -12.88 -4.19 -8.97
CA ARG A 169 -11.63 -4.60 -9.61
C ARG A 169 -10.98 -3.39 -10.23
N GLN A 170 -9.70 -3.23 -10.00
CA GLN A 170 -8.90 -2.13 -10.54
C GLN A 170 -8.09 -2.58 -11.74
N THR A 171 -7.71 -1.63 -12.58
CA THR A 171 -6.70 -1.86 -13.61
C THR A 171 -5.39 -2.22 -12.92
N PRO A 172 -4.82 -3.38 -13.22
CA PRO A 172 -3.59 -3.81 -12.58
C PRO A 172 -2.45 -2.83 -12.86
N LEU A 173 -1.67 -2.47 -11.84
CA LEU A 173 -0.40 -1.74 -12.01
C LEU A 173 0.56 -2.52 -12.93
N LEU A 174 0.35 -3.81 -13.05
CA LEU A 174 1.10 -4.67 -13.96
C LEU A 174 1.06 -4.17 -15.41
N ASP A 175 -0.09 -3.66 -15.87
CA ASP A 175 -0.22 -3.16 -17.25
C ASP A 175 0.65 -1.92 -17.46
N LYS A 176 0.80 -1.08 -16.43
CA LYS A 176 1.71 0.07 -16.44
C LYS A 176 3.16 -0.34 -16.34
N ALA A 177 3.48 -1.32 -15.50
CA ALA A 177 4.84 -1.72 -15.13
C ALA A 177 5.39 -2.88 -15.96
N LYS A 178 4.60 -3.47 -16.87
CA LYS A 178 5.03 -4.62 -17.68
C LYS A 178 6.05 -4.19 -18.73
N ILE A 179 7.18 -4.89 -18.78
CA ILE A 179 8.11 -4.79 -19.89
C ILE A 179 7.46 -5.52 -21.08
N ALA A 180 7.22 -4.79 -22.17
CA ALA A 180 6.86 -5.43 -23.44
C ALA A 180 8.04 -6.31 -23.84
N GLY A 181 7.81 -7.62 -23.89
CA GLY A 181 8.80 -8.60 -24.31
C GLY A 181 9.03 -8.54 -25.81
#